data_cc93b583565b690f70e0a07d0bf32cd2
#
_entry.id   cc93b583565b690f70e0a07d0bf32cd2
#
_cell.length_a   1.000
_cell.length_b   1.000
_cell.length_c   1.000
_cell.angle_alpha   90.00
_cell.angle_beta   90.00
_cell.angle_gamma   90.00
#
_symmetry.space_group_name_H-M   'P 1'
#
loop_
_entity.id
_entity.type
_entity.pdbx_description
1 polymer ?
#
loop_
_entity_poly.entity_id
_entity_poly.type
_entity_poly.pdbx_seq_one_letter_code
_entity_poly.pdbx_strand_id
1 'polypeptide(L)'
;MRRAGILLHISSLPSPGPVGDVGPAAHRLVDWLARSGCSTWQVLPLNRVGPGFCPYASPSALASEPALISLEWLIRDGLLDPRPLPLPTPKVEVEGVNQWKRPLLREAADRLIARDPARVQEYAQQNPWVTDWALFAELHEEFGEGWWSWENAGLRDRDPETLRAELKRREAGVMRQIALQLIFDEQWDELRRYADRRGVQLIGDVPIFVMGDGCDTWVNRELFELNEDGRPAVVTGVPPDYFSPTGQLWGNPHYRWSAHAETDFAWWKLRLSRVLRHVHRARIDHFRGLSAAWTVPITAETAMEGYWTAGPGNALFDALGPLPLIAEDLGIITEDVNELRRHIGAPGMKVLQFAFGSDATHHFLPHNYPCLLYTSPSPRD
;
A
#
# COMPACT_ATOMS: atom_id res chain seq x y z
N MET A 1 10.13 14.38 -21.68
CA MET A 1 8.80 14.66 -22.36
C MET A 1 7.79 14.95 -21.27
N ARG A 2 7.03 16.04 -21.38
CA ARG A 2 5.96 16.36 -20.42
C ARG A 2 4.80 15.38 -20.58
N ARG A 3 4.17 15.00 -19.47
CA ARG A 3 3.03 14.08 -19.45
C ARG A 3 1.88 14.70 -18.65
N ALA A 4 0.66 14.37 -19.03
CA ALA A 4 -0.54 14.67 -18.27
C ALA A 4 -1.17 13.36 -17.79
N GLY A 5 -1.88 13.41 -16.69
CA GLY A 5 -2.54 12.25 -16.12
C GLY A 5 -3.62 12.61 -15.12
N ILE A 6 -4.23 11.58 -14.55
CA ILE A 6 -5.26 11.70 -13.53
C ILE A 6 -4.87 10.84 -12.33
N LEU A 7 -5.13 11.36 -11.13
CA LEU A 7 -5.17 10.59 -9.90
C LEU A 7 -6.62 10.15 -9.66
N LEU A 8 -6.85 8.85 -9.70
CA LEU A 8 -8.14 8.25 -9.38
C LEU A 8 -7.91 6.83 -8.83
N HIS A 9 -8.31 6.59 -7.59
CA HIS A 9 -8.17 5.24 -7.05
C HIS A 9 -9.18 4.27 -7.68
N ILE A 10 -8.80 3.01 -7.80
CA ILE A 10 -9.62 1.93 -8.39
C ILE A 10 -10.99 1.84 -7.71
N SER A 11 -11.05 1.98 -6.38
CA SER A 11 -12.31 1.91 -5.62
C SER A 11 -13.36 2.96 -6.03
N SER A 12 -12.94 4.04 -6.70
CA SER A 12 -13.82 5.11 -7.17
C SER A 12 -14.38 4.88 -8.59
N LEU A 13 -14.02 3.77 -9.23
CA LEU A 13 -14.53 3.44 -10.56
C LEU A 13 -15.97 2.93 -10.49
N PRO A 14 -16.81 3.21 -11.51
CA PRO A 14 -18.19 2.76 -11.57
C PRO A 14 -18.28 1.28 -11.99
N SER A 15 -17.76 0.39 -11.15
CA SER A 15 -17.88 -1.07 -11.29
C SER A 15 -19.14 -1.58 -10.61
N PRO A 16 -19.67 -2.76 -10.99
CA PRO A 16 -20.82 -3.34 -10.31
C PRO A 16 -20.58 -3.57 -8.81
N GLY A 17 -21.50 -3.07 -7.97
CA GLY A 17 -21.48 -3.29 -6.53
C GLY A 17 -20.95 -2.13 -5.71
N PRO A 18 -20.53 -2.40 -4.46
CA PRO A 18 -20.28 -1.40 -3.43
C PRO A 18 -18.93 -0.71 -3.52
N VAL A 19 -18.06 -1.12 -4.45
CA VAL A 19 -16.69 -0.62 -4.59
C VAL A 19 -16.22 -0.82 -6.03
N GLY A 20 -15.46 0.15 -6.56
CA GLY A 20 -14.82 0.02 -7.86
C GLY A 20 -13.76 -1.10 -7.87
N ASP A 21 -13.48 -1.64 -9.08
CA ASP A 21 -12.57 -2.76 -9.25
C ASP A 21 -11.75 -2.68 -10.56
N VAL A 22 -10.83 -3.62 -10.75
CA VAL A 22 -9.89 -3.66 -11.87
C VAL A 22 -10.50 -4.16 -13.20
N GLY A 23 -11.82 -4.33 -13.24
CA GLY A 23 -12.53 -4.90 -14.37
C GLY A 23 -12.76 -3.93 -15.55
N PRO A 24 -13.89 -4.12 -16.27
CA PRO A 24 -14.20 -3.33 -17.48
C PRO A 24 -14.20 -1.82 -17.26
N ALA A 25 -14.58 -1.32 -16.07
CA ALA A 25 -14.56 0.11 -15.77
C ALA A 25 -13.14 0.68 -15.79
N ALA A 26 -12.16 -0.06 -15.26
CA ALA A 26 -10.75 0.32 -15.28
C ALA A 26 -10.20 0.35 -16.71
N HIS A 27 -10.55 -0.62 -17.54
CA HIS A 27 -10.17 -0.66 -18.97
C HIS A 27 -10.77 0.51 -19.75
N ARG A 28 -12.06 0.85 -19.51
CA ARG A 28 -12.68 2.04 -20.11
C ARG A 28 -11.99 3.34 -19.71
N LEU A 29 -11.52 3.45 -18.44
CA LEU A 29 -10.75 4.62 -18.00
C LEU A 29 -9.42 4.71 -18.76
N VAL A 30 -8.70 3.62 -18.94
CA VAL A 30 -7.47 3.60 -19.75
C VAL A 30 -7.73 4.07 -21.19
N ASP A 31 -8.81 3.60 -21.83
CA ASP A 31 -9.18 4.05 -23.16
C ASP A 31 -9.52 5.54 -23.20
N TRP A 32 -10.21 6.02 -22.16
CA TRP A 32 -10.55 7.43 -22.07
C TRP A 32 -9.30 8.30 -21.91
N LEU A 33 -8.37 7.90 -21.03
CA LEU A 33 -7.09 8.58 -20.82
C LEU A 33 -6.30 8.67 -22.14
N ALA A 34 -6.14 7.56 -22.84
CA ALA A 34 -5.42 7.52 -24.10
C ALA A 34 -6.02 8.46 -25.14
N ARG A 35 -7.35 8.46 -25.29
CA ARG A 35 -8.08 9.35 -26.22
C ARG A 35 -8.00 10.83 -25.82
N SER A 36 -7.91 11.12 -24.52
CA SER A 36 -7.78 12.49 -24.00
C SER A 36 -6.34 13.01 -24.03
N GLY A 37 -5.38 12.25 -24.54
CA GLY A 37 -3.96 12.62 -24.54
C GLY A 37 -3.29 12.52 -23.17
N CYS A 38 -3.96 11.92 -22.16
CA CYS A 38 -3.37 11.62 -20.86
C CYS A 38 -2.58 10.32 -20.95
N SER A 39 -1.34 10.33 -20.48
CA SER A 39 -0.43 9.18 -20.54
C SER A 39 -0.04 8.62 -19.19
N THR A 40 -0.68 9.10 -18.11
CA THR A 40 -0.45 8.59 -16.76
C THR A 40 -1.75 8.46 -15.99
N TRP A 41 -1.83 7.39 -15.19
CA TRP A 41 -2.89 7.16 -14.23
C TRP A 41 -2.26 6.84 -12.88
N GLN A 42 -2.47 7.70 -11.89
CA GLN A 42 -2.04 7.48 -10.52
C GLN A 42 -3.16 6.85 -9.71
N VAL A 43 -2.80 5.84 -8.91
CA VAL A 43 -3.69 5.19 -7.93
C VAL A 43 -3.13 5.41 -6.52
N LEU A 44 -4.00 5.32 -5.52
CA LEU A 44 -3.61 5.22 -4.11
C LEU A 44 -3.05 3.81 -3.82
N PRO A 45 -2.51 3.54 -2.61
CA PRO A 45 -1.98 2.22 -2.29
C PRO A 45 -2.99 1.10 -2.58
N LEU A 46 -2.52 0.03 -3.22
CA LEU A 46 -3.34 -1.13 -3.61
C LEU A 46 -3.40 -2.21 -2.52
N ASN A 47 -2.71 -1.96 -1.42
CA ASN A 47 -2.59 -2.90 -0.32
C ASN A 47 -3.92 -3.12 0.39
N ARG A 48 -3.99 -4.21 1.14
CA ARG A 48 -5.11 -4.50 2.04
C ARG A 48 -5.44 -3.27 2.86
N VAL A 49 -6.70 -2.83 2.83
CA VAL A 49 -7.15 -1.66 3.56
C VAL A 49 -7.30 -1.97 5.06
N GLY A 50 -6.95 -0.98 5.89
CA GLY A 50 -7.10 -1.04 7.34
C GLY A 50 -8.42 -0.45 7.83
N PRO A 51 -8.47 -0.04 9.10
CA PRO A 51 -9.64 0.57 9.70
C PRO A 51 -10.16 1.75 8.88
N GLY A 52 -11.47 1.88 8.79
CA GLY A 52 -12.11 2.94 7.99
C GLY A 52 -11.93 2.81 6.48
N PHE A 53 -11.51 1.64 5.98
CA PHE A 53 -11.20 1.41 4.56
C PHE A 53 -10.03 2.30 4.05
N CYS A 54 -9.12 2.67 4.95
CA CYS A 54 -7.99 3.52 4.65
C CYS A 54 -6.87 2.72 3.95
N PRO A 55 -6.46 3.09 2.72
CA PRO A 55 -5.38 2.39 2.03
C PRO A 55 -3.98 2.70 2.59
N TYR A 56 -3.84 3.79 3.36
CA TYR A 56 -2.56 4.16 4.00
C TYR A 56 -2.34 3.46 5.34
N ALA A 57 -3.41 2.96 5.96
CA ALA A 57 -3.35 2.15 7.20
C ALA A 57 -3.51 0.67 6.85
N SER A 58 -2.53 0.10 6.14
CA SER A 58 -2.61 -1.28 5.68
C SER A 58 -2.01 -2.26 6.69
N PRO A 59 -2.69 -3.38 6.98
CA PRO A 59 -2.13 -4.46 7.80
C PRO A 59 -1.06 -5.29 7.06
N SER A 60 -0.79 -5.00 5.78
CA SER A 60 0.32 -5.62 5.03
C SER A 60 0.85 -4.70 3.95
N ALA A 61 2.16 -4.51 3.91
CA ALA A 61 2.85 -3.79 2.85
C ALA A 61 2.95 -4.60 1.54
N LEU A 62 2.59 -5.89 1.56
CA LEU A 62 2.77 -6.82 0.43
C LEU A 62 1.46 -7.30 -0.16
N ALA A 63 0.44 -7.53 0.68
CA ALA A 63 -0.85 -8.07 0.25
C ALA A 63 -1.74 -7.02 -0.37
N SER A 64 -2.34 -7.34 -1.50
CA SER A 64 -3.29 -6.49 -2.21
C SER A 64 -4.71 -6.60 -1.64
N GLU A 65 -5.55 -5.57 -1.85
CA GLU A 65 -6.95 -5.55 -1.39
C GLU A 65 -7.85 -6.41 -2.29
N PRO A 66 -8.40 -7.53 -1.81
CA PRO A 66 -9.25 -8.38 -2.61
C PRO A 66 -10.56 -7.73 -3.06
N ALA A 67 -11.04 -6.71 -2.34
CA ALA A 67 -12.25 -5.99 -2.75
C ALA A 67 -12.10 -5.28 -4.11
N LEU A 68 -10.87 -5.07 -4.58
CA LEU A 68 -10.59 -4.52 -5.91
C LEU A 68 -10.66 -5.57 -7.05
N ILE A 69 -10.82 -6.85 -6.74
CA ILE A 69 -11.02 -7.92 -7.74
C ILE A 69 -12.35 -7.71 -8.46
N SER A 70 -12.35 -7.83 -9.79
CA SER A 70 -13.56 -7.70 -10.61
C SER A 70 -14.40 -8.97 -10.62
N LEU A 71 -15.66 -8.85 -10.25
CA LEU A 71 -16.62 -9.94 -10.33
C LEU A 71 -16.98 -10.27 -11.78
N GLU A 72 -16.99 -9.27 -12.67
CA GLU A 72 -17.23 -9.49 -14.10
C GLU A 72 -16.14 -10.41 -14.70
N TRP A 73 -14.87 -10.19 -14.33
CA TRP A 73 -13.77 -11.06 -14.75
C TRP A 73 -13.83 -12.45 -14.11
N LEU A 74 -14.28 -12.57 -12.85
CA LEU A 74 -14.48 -13.87 -12.21
C LEU A 74 -15.55 -14.70 -12.94
N ILE A 75 -16.63 -14.07 -13.40
CA ILE A 75 -17.66 -14.72 -14.23
C ILE A 75 -17.07 -15.11 -15.59
N ARG A 76 -16.36 -14.20 -16.27
CA ARG A 76 -15.68 -14.46 -17.55
C ARG A 76 -14.77 -15.68 -17.46
N ASP A 77 -14.02 -15.80 -16.39
CA ASP A 77 -12.99 -16.83 -16.19
C ASP A 77 -13.56 -18.13 -15.59
N GLY A 78 -14.90 -18.19 -15.40
CA GLY A 78 -15.61 -19.36 -14.88
C GLY A 78 -15.31 -19.63 -13.40
N LEU A 79 -14.87 -18.65 -12.64
CA LEU A 79 -14.69 -18.72 -11.19
C LEU A 79 -15.97 -18.34 -10.42
N LEU A 80 -16.93 -17.72 -11.09
CA LEU A 80 -18.30 -17.53 -10.63
C LEU A 80 -19.27 -17.93 -11.72
N ASP A 81 -20.46 -18.41 -11.33
CA ASP A 81 -21.54 -18.64 -12.28
C ASP A 81 -22.12 -17.30 -12.77
N PRO A 82 -22.60 -17.23 -14.03
CA PRO A 82 -23.31 -16.08 -14.53
C PRO A 82 -24.47 -15.68 -13.62
N ARG A 83 -24.49 -14.43 -13.19
CA ARG A 83 -25.52 -13.89 -12.31
C ARG A 83 -25.70 -12.38 -12.54
N PRO A 84 -26.87 -11.80 -12.26
CA PRO A 84 -27.04 -10.36 -12.23
C PRO A 84 -26.09 -9.73 -11.19
N LEU A 85 -25.38 -8.70 -11.60
CA LEU A 85 -24.56 -7.89 -10.69
C LEU A 85 -25.29 -6.59 -10.36
N PRO A 86 -25.19 -6.07 -9.12
CA PRO A 86 -25.84 -4.84 -8.74
C PRO A 86 -25.24 -3.64 -9.47
N LEU A 87 -26.00 -2.56 -9.54
CA LEU A 87 -25.51 -1.29 -10.08
C LEU A 87 -24.40 -0.73 -9.18
N PRO A 88 -23.49 0.09 -9.74
CA PRO A 88 -22.51 0.82 -8.95
C PRO A 88 -23.16 1.69 -7.89
N THR A 89 -22.57 1.72 -6.68
CA THR A 89 -22.98 2.67 -5.65
C THR A 89 -22.28 4.02 -5.83
N PRO A 90 -22.88 5.15 -5.42
CA PRO A 90 -22.25 6.49 -5.54
C PRO A 90 -21.03 6.67 -4.63
N LYS A 91 -20.88 5.83 -3.62
CA LYS A 91 -19.78 5.83 -2.64
C LYS A 91 -19.35 4.39 -2.36
N VAL A 92 -18.12 4.23 -1.90
CA VAL A 92 -17.68 2.94 -1.35
C VAL A 92 -18.51 2.61 -0.11
N GLU A 93 -19.13 1.44 -0.12
CA GLU A 93 -19.97 0.94 0.98
C GLU A 93 -19.28 -0.23 1.65
N VAL A 94 -18.58 0.03 2.76
CA VAL A 94 -17.79 -0.96 3.51
C VAL A 94 -18.65 -2.17 3.89
N GLU A 95 -19.85 -1.93 4.38
CA GLU A 95 -20.79 -2.99 4.76
C GLU A 95 -21.21 -3.82 3.55
N GLY A 96 -21.48 -3.18 2.42
CA GLY A 96 -21.79 -3.87 1.16
C GLY A 96 -20.61 -4.73 0.66
N VAL A 97 -19.36 -4.27 0.85
CA VAL A 97 -18.18 -5.09 0.56
C VAL A 97 -18.17 -6.34 1.43
N ASN A 98 -18.38 -6.19 2.74
CA ASN A 98 -18.34 -7.30 3.69
C ASN A 98 -19.45 -8.31 3.47
N GLN A 99 -20.70 -7.83 3.35
CA GLN A 99 -21.86 -8.70 3.29
C GLN A 99 -22.12 -9.30 1.91
N TRP A 100 -21.73 -8.60 0.86
CA TRP A 100 -22.08 -9.02 -0.50
C TRP A 100 -20.87 -9.43 -1.33
N LYS A 101 -19.81 -8.61 -1.42
CA LYS A 101 -18.67 -8.89 -2.33
C LYS A 101 -17.75 -9.98 -1.78
N ARG A 102 -17.40 -9.95 -0.50
CA ARG A 102 -16.51 -10.95 0.12
C ARG A 102 -17.00 -12.39 0.03
N PRO A 103 -18.29 -12.72 0.22
CA PRO A 103 -18.78 -14.08 0.00
C PRO A 103 -18.55 -14.58 -1.42
N LEU A 104 -18.75 -13.72 -2.43
CA LEU A 104 -18.51 -14.07 -3.84
C LEU A 104 -17.01 -14.28 -4.13
N LEU A 105 -16.15 -13.48 -3.51
CA LEU A 105 -14.70 -13.66 -3.62
C LEU A 105 -14.26 -14.99 -2.99
N ARG A 106 -14.85 -15.38 -1.85
CA ARG A 106 -14.60 -16.69 -1.23
C ARG A 106 -15.05 -17.83 -2.14
N GLU A 107 -16.26 -17.74 -2.73
CA GLU A 107 -16.76 -18.72 -3.72
C GLU A 107 -15.79 -18.87 -4.90
N ALA A 108 -15.30 -17.76 -5.44
CA ALA A 108 -14.36 -17.77 -6.56
C ALA A 108 -13.00 -18.39 -6.20
N ALA A 109 -12.48 -18.08 -5.01
CA ALA A 109 -11.25 -18.65 -4.49
C ALA A 109 -11.38 -20.18 -4.29
N ASP A 110 -12.47 -20.63 -3.66
CA ASP A 110 -12.74 -22.06 -3.46
C ASP A 110 -12.86 -22.81 -4.79
N ARG A 111 -13.50 -22.21 -5.81
CA ARG A 111 -13.60 -22.78 -7.15
C ARG A 111 -12.25 -22.83 -7.86
N LEU A 112 -11.40 -21.82 -7.70
CA LEU A 112 -10.02 -21.86 -8.24
C LEU A 112 -9.21 -22.98 -7.60
N ILE A 113 -9.26 -23.10 -6.26
CA ILE A 113 -8.55 -24.15 -5.52
C ILE A 113 -9.03 -25.55 -5.95
N ALA A 114 -10.35 -25.75 -6.08
CA ALA A 114 -10.89 -27.02 -6.53
C ALA A 114 -10.50 -27.38 -7.98
N ARG A 115 -10.42 -26.37 -8.86
CA ARG A 115 -10.09 -26.55 -10.28
C ARG A 115 -8.59 -26.78 -10.52
N ASP A 116 -7.74 -26.03 -9.81
CA ASP A 116 -6.30 -26.03 -10.03
C ASP A 116 -5.53 -25.71 -8.73
N PRO A 117 -5.48 -26.66 -7.78
CA PRO A 117 -4.78 -26.45 -6.51
C PRO A 117 -3.27 -26.28 -6.71
N ALA A 118 -2.70 -26.89 -7.74
CA ALA A 118 -1.27 -26.80 -8.03
C ALA A 118 -0.85 -25.37 -8.35
N ARG A 119 -1.67 -24.64 -9.11
CA ARG A 119 -1.42 -23.24 -9.46
C ARG A 119 -1.39 -22.33 -8.23
N VAL A 120 -2.27 -22.55 -7.26
CA VAL A 120 -2.30 -21.78 -6.02
C VAL A 120 -1.06 -22.09 -5.17
N GLN A 121 -0.65 -23.36 -5.12
CA GLN A 121 0.57 -23.77 -4.41
C GLN A 121 1.84 -23.22 -5.08
N GLU A 122 1.91 -23.24 -6.42
CA GLU A 122 3.01 -22.66 -7.17
C GLU A 122 3.13 -21.15 -6.91
N TYR A 123 2.00 -20.42 -6.89
CA TYR A 123 2.00 -19.01 -6.54
C TYR A 123 2.57 -18.76 -5.13
N ALA A 124 2.20 -19.60 -4.15
CA ALA A 124 2.74 -19.51 -2.79
C ALA A 124 4.25 -19.78 -2.74
N GLN A 125 4.74 -20.75 -3.53
CA GLN A 125 6.18 -21.03 -3.63
C GLN A 125 6.97 -19.90 -4.26
N GLN A 126 6.43 -19.26 -5.28
CA GLN A 126 7.03 -18.09 -5.94
C GLN A 126 6.95 -16.80 -5.10
N ASN A 127 6.01 -16.74 -4.15
CA ASN A 127 5.74 -15.60 -3.29
C ASN A 127 5.68 -16.02 -1.81
N PRO A 128 6.80 -16.37 -1.16
CA PRO A 128 6.80 -16.94 0.20
C PRO A 128 6.08 -16.08 1.25
N TRP A 129 6.11 -14.75 1.09
CA TRP A 129 5.43 -13.79 1.96
C TRP A 129 3.90 -14.03 2.04
N VAL A 130 3.29 -14.62 1.01
CA VAL A 130 1.84 -14.78 0.94
C VAL A 130 1.30 -15.79 1.94
N THR A 131 2.11 -16.78 2.34
CA THR A 131 1.73 -17.76 3.35
C THR A 131 1.65 -17.13 4.74
N ASP A 132 2.63 -16.29 5.09
CA ASP A 132 2.60 -15.52 6.34
C ASP A 132 1.40 -14.55 6.37
N TRP A 133 1.17 -13.83 5.27
CA TRP A 133 -0.01 -12.99 5.14
C TRP A 133 -1.32 -13.77 5.30
N ALA A 134 -1.45 -14.91 4.61
CA ALA A 134 -2.66 -15.72 4.64
C ALA A 134 -2.96 -16.25 6.05
N LEU A 135 -1.93 -16.72 6.75
CA LEU A 135 -2.06 -17.16 8.14
C LEU A 135 -2.42 -15.98 9.06
N PHE A 136 -1.73 -14.85 8.93
CA PHE A 136 -2.03 -13.65 9.70
C PHE A 136 -3.49 -13.20 9.51
N ALA A 137 -3.97 -13.16 8.27
CA ALA A 137 -5.34 -12.75 7.97
C ALA A 137 -6.40 -13.66 8.62
N GLU A 138 -6.18 -14.99 8.61
CA GLU A 138 -7.07 -15.95 9.26
C GLU A 138 -7.03 -15.85 10.79
N LEU A 139 -5.84 -15.64 11.37
CA LEU A 139 -5.68 -15.45 12.82
C LEU A 139 -6.32 -14.14 13.26
N HIS A 140 -6.09 -13.06 12.51
CA HIS A 140 -6.63 -11.74 12.83
C HIS A 140 -8.17 -11.69 12.66
N GLU A 141 -8.74 -12.44 11.71
CA GLU A 141 -10.20 -12.58 11.58
C GLU A 141 -10.82 -13.29 12.79
N GLU A 142 -10.11 -14.27 13.38
CA GLU A 142 -10.61 -15.03 14.55
C GLU A 142 -10.34 -14.34 15.89
N PHE A 143 -9.15 -13.80 16.08
CA PHE A 143 -8.72 -13.28 17.38
C PHE A 143 -8.86 -11.75 17.53
N GLY A 144 -9.12 -11.05 16.43
CA GLY A 144 -9.27 -9.60 16.42
C GLY A 144 -7.94 -8.84 16.45
N GLU A 145 -8.02 -7.53 16.70
CA GLU A 145 -6.91 -6.59 16.65
C GLU A 145 -5.91 -6.76 17.80
N GLY A 146 -4.68 -6.35 17.52
CA GLY A 146 -3.56 -6.42 18.45
C GLY A 146 -2.95 -7.81 18.53
N TRP A 147 -2.25 -8.24 17.44
CA TRP A 147 -1.59 -9.55 17.43
C TRP A 147 -0.72 -9.80 18.67
N TRP A 148 -0.21 -8.77 19.32
CA TRP A 148 0.52 -8.83 20.58
C TRP A 148 -0.34 -9.25 21.77
N SER A 149 -1.67 -9.15 21.68
CA SER A 149 -2.62 -9.56 22.71
C SER A 149 -3.20 -10.96 22.50
N TRP A 150 -2.81 -11.68 21.44
CA TRP A 150 -3.27 -13.05 21.22
C TRP A 150 -2.87 -13.96 22.39
N GLU A 151 -3.85 -14.66 22.97
CA GLU A 151 -3.65 -15.49 24.18
C GLU A 151 -2.62 -16.60 23.97
N ASN A 152 -2.57 -17.17 22.76
CA ASN A 152 -1.59 -18.18 22.42
C ASN A 152 -0.21 -17.55 22.17
N ALA A 153 0.67 -17.62 23.15
CA ALA A 153 2.03 -17.09 23.05
C ALA A 153 2.80 -17.66 21.85
N GLY A 154 2.59 -18.94 21.52
CA GLY A 154 3.25 -19.57 20.37
C GLY A 154 2.84 -18.94 19.04
N LEU A 155 1.60 -18.46 18.92
CA LEU A 155 1.16 -17.70 17.72
C LEU A 155 1.73 -16.28 17.76
N ARG A 156 1.60 -15.61 18.90
CA ARG A 156 2.11 -14.26 19.07
C ARG A 156 3.61 -14.20 18.79
N ASP A 157 4.39 -15.14 19.32
CA ASP A 157 5.85 -15.16 19.25
C ASP A 157 6.38 -15.98 18.06
N ARG A 158 5.47 -16.45 17.20
CA ARG A 158 5.76 -17.17 15.94
C ARG A 158 6.55 -18.46 16.15
N ASP A 159 6.23 -19.23 17.21
CA ASP A 159 6.82 -20.54 17.42
C ASP A 159 6.60 -21.46 16.20
N PRO A 160 7.68 -22.04 15.63
CA PRO A 160 7.57 -22.79 14.38
C PRO A 160 6.65 -24.03 14.44
N GLU A 161 6.51 -24.67 15.61
CA GLU A 161 5.62 -25.85 15.76
C GLU A 161 4.17 -25.39 15.82
N THR A 162 3.89 -24.33 16.59
CA THR A 162 2.58 -23.70 16.67
C THR A 162 2.11 -23.21 15.32
N LEU A 163 2.98 -22.50 14.56
CA LEU A 163 2.64 -22.02 13.23
C LEU A 163 2.33 -23.16 12.26
N ARG A 164 3.11 -24.26 12.28
CA ARG A 164 2.84 -25.44 11.45
C ARG A 164 1.49 -26.10 11.78
N ALA A 165 1.18 -26.21 13.06
CA ALA A 165 -0.10 -26.75 13.50
C ALA A 165 -1.29 -25.88 13.04
N GLU A 166 -1.15 -24.54 13.16
CA GLU A 166 -2.20 -23.59 12.75
C GLU A 166 -2.35 -23.50 11.22
N LEU A 167 -1.26 -23.55 10.47
CA LEU A 167 -1.33 -23.65 8.99
C LEU A 167 -2.13 -24.88 8.56
N LYS A 168 -1.89 -26.02 9.21
CA LYS A 168 -2.66 -27.25 8.93
C LYS A 168 -4.12 -27.14 9.37
N ARG A 169 -4.38 -26.55 10.54
CA ARG A 169 -5.74 -26.38 11.07
C ARG A 169 -6.59 -25.46 10.17
N ARG A 170 -5.96 -24.42 9.61
CA ARG A 170 -6.59 -23.38 8.80
C ARG A 170 -6.32 -23.53 7.30
N GLU A 171 -5.87 -24.70 6.84
CA GLU A 171 -5.41 -24.91 5.47
C GLU A 171 -6.38 -24.36 4.41
N ALA A 172 -7.68 -24.61 4.57
CA ALA A 172 -8.69 -24.12 3.63
C ALA A 172 -8.80 -22.57 3.60
N GLY A 173 -8.74 -21.91 4.77
CA GLY A 173 -8.73 -20.45 4.86
C GLY A 173 -7.45 -19.85 4.27
N VAL A 174 -6.31 -20.40 4.66
CA VAL A 174 -4.98 -19.96 4.16
C VAL A 174 -4.91 -20.11 2.63
N MET A 175 -5.33 -21.26 2.07
CA MET A 175 -5.35 -21.45 0.62
C MET A 175 -6.28 -20.46 -0.08
N ARG A 176 -7.40 -20.11 0.54
CA ARG A 176 -8.34 -19.10 0.03
C ARG A 176 -7.73 -17.71 -0.01
N GLN A 177 -7.04 -17.30 1.05
CA GLN A 177 -6.33 -16.00 1.06
C GLN A 177 -5.24 -15.96 -0.02
N ILE A 178 -4.49 -17.05 -0.21
CA ILE A 178 -3.47 -17.15 -1.26
C ILE A 178 -4.12 -17.06 -2.65
N ALA A 179 -5.22 -17.78 -2.87
CA ALA A 179 -5.95 -17.75 -4.15
C ALA A 179 -6.48 -16.35 -4.47
N LEU A 180 -6.93 -15.59 -3.48
CA LEU A 180 -7.36 -14.20 -3.68
C LEU A 180 -6.20 -13.28 -4.11
N GLN A 181 -5.00 -13.47 -3.56
CA GLN A 181 -3.81 -12.71 -4.00
C GLN A 181 -3.41 -13.07 -5.44
N LEU A 182 -3.46 -14.36 -5.80
CA LEU A 182 -3.22 -14.82 -7.17
C LEU A 182 -4.22 -14.19 -8.15
N ILE A 183 -5.53 -14.27 -7.85
CA ILE A 183 -6.58 -13.70 -8.70
C ILE A 183 -6.38 -12.18 -8.88
N PHE A 184 -6.08 -11.46 -7.79
CA PHE A 184 -5.82 -10.03 -7.88
C PHE A 184 -4.64 -9.74 -8.81
N ASP A 185 -3.53 -10.42 -8.63
CA ASP A 185 -2.32 -10.23 -9.44
C ASP A 185 -2.59 -10.46 -10.93
N GLU A 186 -3.34 -11.50 -11.26
CA GLU A 186 -3.68 -11.82 -12.67
C GLU A 186 -4.55 -10.75 -13.31
N GLN A 187 -5.59 -10.31 -12.61
CA GLN A 187 -6.47 -9.24 -13.11
C GLN A 187 -5.71 -7.91 -13.22
N TRP A 188 -4.83 -7.62 -12.26
CA TRP A 188 -3.98 -6.42 -12.31
C TRP A 188 -2.97 -6.48 -13.45
N ASP A 189 -2.31 -7.62 -13.64
CA ASP A 189 -1.37 -7.83 -14.75
C ASP A 189 -2.07 -7.68 -16.12
N GLU A 190 -3.34 -8.08 -16.24
CA GLU A 190 -4.16 -7.86 -17.44
C GLU A 190 -4.39 -6.35 -17.67
N LEU A 191 -4.81 -5.63 -16.63
CA LEU A 191 -5.01 -4.18 -16.69
C LEU A 191 -3.71 -3.44 -17.03
N ARG A 192 -2.59 -3.81 -16.38
CA ARG A 192 -1.27 -3.21 -16.64
C ARG A 192 -0.86 -3.39 -18.10
N ARG A 193 -0.94 -4.62 -18.61
CA ARG A 193 -0.65 -4.91 -20.04
C ARG A 193 -1.58 -4.15 -20.99
N TYR A 194 -2.84 -3.96 -20.59
CA TYR A 194 -3.77 -3.17 -21.37
C TYR A 194 -3.37 -1.68 -21.40
N ALA A 195 -3.02 -1.11 -20.26
CA ALA A 195 -2.53 0.26 -20.16
C ALA A 195 -1.26 0.47 -20.99
N ASP A 196 -0.31 -0.48 -20.96
CA ASP A 196 0.91 -0.45 -21.77
C ASP A 196 0.61 -0.33 -23.27
N ARG A 197 -0.31 -1.17 -23.78
CA ARG A 197 -0.73 -1.12 -25.20
C ARG A 197 -1.39 0.19 -25.59
N ARG A 198 -1.93 0.95 -24.64
CA ARG A 198 -2.55 2.26 -24.83
C ARG A 198 -1.62 3.44 -24.55
N GLY A 199 -0.37 3.17 -24.18
CA GLY A 199 0.61 4.19 -23.84
C GLY A 199 0.33 4.92 -22.52
N VAL A 200 -0.45 4.32 -21.61
CA VAL A 200 -0.79 4.85 -20.30
C VAL A 200 0.08 4.19 -19.23
N GLN A 201 0.86 4.98 -18.51
CA GLN A 201 1.67 4.50 -17.38
C GLN A 201 0.88 4.56 -16.07
N LEU A 202 0.96 3.50 -15.30
CA LEU A 202 0.41 3.43 -13.94
C LEU A 202 1.44 3.98 -12.95
N ILE A 203 0.98 4.82 -12.04
CA ILE A 203 1.78 5.33 -10.91
C ILE A 203 1.12 4.84 -9.64
N GLY A 204 1.88 4.10 -8.83
CA GLY A 204 1.45 3.62 -7.52
C GLY A 204 1.85 4.55 -6.39
N ASP A 205 1.41 4.21 -5.20
CA ASP A 205 1.67 4.96 -3.99
C ASP A 205 2.15 4.01 -2.88
N VAL A 206 3.15 4.43 -2.13
CA VAL A 206 3.80 3.65 -1.06
C VAL A 206 3.78 4.47 0.21
N PRO A 207 2.90 4.18 1.17
CA PRO A 207 3.02 4.75 2.51
C PRO A 207 4.38 4.40 3.08
N ILE A 208 5.12 5.36 3.63
CA ILE A 208 6.44 5.06 4.19
C ILE A 208 6.35 4.05 5.33
N PHE A 209 5.42 4.24 6.26
CA PHE A 209 5.26 3.38 7.44
C PHE A 209 4.21 2.29 7.22
N VAL A 210 4.18 1.33 8.14
CA VAL A 210 3.21 0.23 8.20
C VAL A 210 2.45 0.26 9.52
N MET A 211 1.31 -0.41 9.59
CA MET A 211 0.56 -0.54 10.85
C MET A 211 1.35 -1.35 11.89
N GLY A 212 1.24 -0.94 13.16
CA GLY A 212 1.74 -1.73 14.28
C GLY A 212 1.01 -3.07 14.39
N ASP A 213 -0.32 -3.05 14.24
CA ASP A 213 -1.13 -4.26 14.16
C ASP A 213 -1.21 -4.76 12.72
N GLY A 214 -0.12 -5.33 12.24
CA GLY A 214 0.01 -5.79 10.87
C GLY A 214 0.86 -7.05 10.73
N CYS A 215 0.71 -7.70 9.58
CA CYS A 215 1.50 -8.87 9.23
C CYS A 215 3.00 -8.56 9.22
N ASP A 216 3.38 -7.38 8.70
CA ASP A 216 4.78 -6.98 8.59
C ASP A 216 5.49 -6.94 9.94
N THR A 217 4.84 -6.34 10.94
CA THR A 217 5.37 -6.24 12.31
C THR A 217 5.29 -7.56 13.07
N TRP A 218 4.27 -8.37 12.80
CA TRP A 218 4.16 -9.72 13.38
C TRP A 218 5.24 -10.66 12.85
N VAL A 219 5.56 -10.58 11.55
CA VAL A 219 6.53 -11.45 10.89
C VAL A 219 7.97 -11.02 11.15
N ASN A 220 8.24 -9.72 11.14
CA ASN A 220 9.59 -9.14 11.12
C ASN A 220 9.80 -8.17 12.31
N ARG A 221 9.51 -8.63 13.52
CA ARG A 221 9.59 -7.78 14.75
C ARG A 221 10.89 -7.03 14.89
N GLU A 222 11.99 -7.70 14.52
CA GLU A 222 13.36 -7.18 14.63
C GLU A 222 13.57 -5.94 13.75
N LEU A 223 12.76 -5.75 12.71
CA LEU A 223 12.85 -4.62 11.79
C LEU A 223 12.16 -3.35 12.30
N PHE A 224 11.45 -3.42 13.42
CA PHE A 224 10.67 -2.31 13.96
C PHE A 224 11.02 -2.00 15.41
N GLU A 225 10.82 -0.75 15.83
CA GLU A 225 10.99 -0.31 17.21
C GLU A 225 9.78 -0.74 18.06
N LEU A 226 9.81 -2.02 18.48
CA LEU A 226 8.77 -2.64 19.31
C LEU A 226 9.32 -2.96 20.69
N ASN A 227 8.44 -2.94 21.69
CA ASN A 227 8.68 -3.48 23.01
C ASN A 227 8.72 -5.02 22.98
N GLU A 228 9.13 -5.64 24.09
CA GLU A 228 9.16 -7.10 24.22
C GLU A 228 7.78 -7.75 24.02
N ASP A 229 6.70 -7.05 24.39
CA ASP A 229 5.33 -7.51 24.20
C ASP A 229 4.82 -7.35 22.73
N GLY A 230 5.60 -6.75 21.84
CA GLY A 230 5.26 -6.53 20.45
C GLY A 230 4.54 -5.22 20.13
N ARG A 231 4.22 -4.40 21.14
CA ARG A 231 3.65 -3.07 20.91
C ARG A 231 4.72 -2.08 20.45
N PRO A 232 4.36 -1.05 19.69
CA PRO A 232 5.30 0.02 19.36
C PRO A 232 5.93 0.64 20.60
N ALA A 233 7.25 0.78 20.62
CA ALA A 233 7.97 1.46 21.69
C ALA A 233 7.82 2.98 21.56
N VAL A 234 7.84 3.45 20.34
CA VAL A 234 7.59 4.82 19.90
C VAL A 234 6.75 4.80 18.64
N VAL A 235 6.07 5.89 18.32
CA VAL A 235 5.22 5.99 17.14
C VAL A 235 5.64 7.16 16.25
N THR A 236 5.22 7.09 15.00
CA THR A 236 5.48 8.13 14.00
C THR A 236 4.42 9.20 14.01
N GLY A 237 4.78 10.37 13.50
CA GLY A 237 3.89 11.49 13.31
C GLY A 237 4.55 12.60 12.49
N VAL A 238 3.99 13.78 12.57
CA VAL A 238 4.60 15.04 12.07
C VAL A 238 4.52 16.12 13.15
N PRO A 239 5.51 17.01 13.23
CA PRO A 239 5.49 18.11 14.21
C PRO A 239 4.35 19.08 13.93
N PRO A 240 4.03 19.97 14.88
CA PRO A 240 3.12 21.08 14.64
C PRO A 240 3.51 21.87 13.39
N ASP A 241 2.53 22.16 12.55
CA ASP A 241 2.68 22.92 11.32
C ASP A 241 1.48 23.85 11.08
N TYR A 242 1.41 24.46 9.89
CA TYR A 242 0.31 25.33 9.51
C TYR A 242 -1.05 24.64 9.49
N PHE A 243 -1.09 23.35 9.17
CA PHE A 243 -2.32 22.55 9.05
C PHE A 243 -2.79 21.96 10.39
N SER A 244 -1.85 21.72 11.33
CA SER A 244 -2.16 21.15 12.64
C SER A 244 -1.31 21.78 13.75
N PRO A 245 -1.91 22.59 14.62
CA PRO A 245 -1.19 23.22 15.74
C PRO A 245 -0.58 22.25 16.75
N THR A 246 -1.11 21.01 16.82
CA THR A 246 -0.62 19.93 17.69
C THR A 246 0.20 18.88 16.95
N GLY A 247 0.45 19.08 15.65
CA GLY A 247 1.01 18.07 14.77
C GLY A 247 0.03 16.94 14.47
N GLN A 248 0.52 15.85 13.87
CA GLN A 248 -0.29 14.68 13.59
C GLN A 248 0.35 13.45 14.24
N LEU A 249 -0.43 12.69 14.96
CA LEU A 249 -0.02 11.42 15.56
C LEU A 249 -0.53 10.28 14.66
N TRP A 250 0.37 9.57 13.97
CA TRP A 250 -0.01 8.54 13.02
C TRP A 250 -0.11 7.15 13.66
N GLY A 251 0.65 6.90 14.74
CA GLY A 251 0.59 5.66 15.49
C GLY A 251 1.33 4.46 14.87
N ASN A 252 2.02 4.64 13.75
CA ASN A 252 2.83 3.59 13.15
C ASN A 252 4.12 3.39 13.94
N PRO A 253 4.69 2.18 14.05
CA PRO A 253 6.01 1.96 14.63
C PRO A 253 7.12 2.54 13.75
N HIS A 254 8.22 2.95 14.36
CA HIS A 254 9.45 3.28 13.64
C HIS A 254 10.16 2.01 13.14
N TYR A 255 10.94 2.17 12.07
CA TYR A 255 11.86 1.15 11.59
C TYR A 255 13.14 1.13 12.44
N ARG A 256 13.63 -0.06 12.76
CA ARG A 256 14.97 -0.26 13.31
C ARG A 256 15.96 -0.35 12.16
N TRP A 257 16.43 0.81 11.70
CA TRP A 257 17.23 0.91 10.47
C TRP A 257 18.55 0.12 10.52
N SER A 258 19.14 -0.09 11.71
CA SER A 258 20.29 -0.95 11.88
C SER A 258 19.99 -2.41 11.49
N ALA A 259 18.86 -2.96 11.92
CA ALA A 259 18.46 -4.32 11.56
C ALA A 259 18.13 -4.46 10.07
N HIS A 260 17.54 -3.42 9.47
CA HIS A 260 17.36 -3.39 8.01
C HIS A 260 18.69 -3.40 7.26
N ALA A 261 19.69 -2.66 7.74
CA ALA A 261 21.01 -2.60 7.11
C ALA A 261 21.76 -3.94 7.21
N GLU A 262 21.63 -4.67 8.35
CA GLU A 262 22.23 -6.00 8.55
C GLU A 262 21.74 -7.02 7.50
N THR A 263 20.53 -6.85 6.99
CA THR A 263 19.94 -7.71 5.95
C THR A 263 20.03 -7.09 4.54
N ASP A 264 20.87 -6.09 4.36
CA ASP A 264 21.00 -5.33 3.09
C ASP A 264 19.62 -4.85 2.59
N PHE A 265 18.78 -4.37 3.51
CA PHE A 265 17.42 -3.87 3.29
C PHE A 265 16.50 -4.86 2.54
N ALA A 266 16.63 -6.15 2.78
CA ALA A 266 15.90 -7.20 2.06
C ALA A 266 14.39 -6.99 2.07
N TRP A 267 13.80 -6.58 3.21
CA TRP A 267 12.35 -6.30 3.31
C TRP A 267 11.93 -5.12 2.42
N TRP A 268 12.71 -4.04 2.37
CA TRP A 268 12.44 -2.90 1.48
C TRP A 268 12.59 -3.25 0.01
N LYS A 269 13.56 -4.09 -0.34
CA LYS A 269 13.72 -4.65 -1.69
C LYS A 269 12.48 -5.44 -2.10
N LEU A 270 12.00 -6.32 -1.23
CA LEU A 270 10.78 -7.10 -1.45
C LEU A 270 9.56 -6.17 -1.61
N ARG A 271 9.37 -5.21 -0.71
CA ARG A 271 8.26 -4.27 -0.73
C ARG A 271 8.21 -3.47 -2.04
N LEU A 272 9.32 -2.85 -2.43
CA LEU A 272 9.37 -2.03 -3.65
C LEU A 272 9.28 -2.88 -4.92
N SER A 273 9.87 -4.08 -4.95
CA SER A 273 9.70 -4.99 -6.08
C SER A 273 8.24 -5.41 -6.26
N ARG A 274 7.52 -5.65 -5.15
CA ARG A 274 6.09 -5.98 -5.17
C ARG A 274 5.25 -4.84 -5.74
N VAL A 275 5.50 -3.61 -5.31
CA VAL A 275 4.81 -2.42 -5.84
C VAL A 275 5.14 -2.21 -7.32
N LEU A 276 6.42 -2.25 -7.71
CA LEU A 276 6.86 -2.01 -9.08
C LEU A 276 6.47 -3.14 -10.05
N ARG A 277 6.12 -4.34 -9.54
CA ARG A 277 5.44 -5.35 -10.35
C ARG A 277 4.08 -4.83 -10.84
N HIS A 278 3.35 -4.09 -10.02
CA HIS A 278 2.03 -3.59 -10.36
C HIS A 278 2.07 -2.29 -11.18
N VAL A 279 3.05 -1.42 -10.95
CA VAL A 279 3.07 -0.06 -11.52
C VAL A 279 4.38 0.25 -12.23
N HIS A 280 4.39 1.30 -13.03
CA HIS A 280 5.57 1.76 -13.78
C HIS A 280 6.45 2.69 -12.97
N ARG A 281 5.84 3.42 -12.03
CA ARG A 281 6.50 4.32 -11.09
C ARG A 281 5.82 4.22 -9.74
N ALA A 282 6.57 4.43 -8.67
CA ALA A 282 6.04 4.47 -7.32
C ALA A 282 6.30 5.84 -6.67
N ARG A 283 5.24 6.48 -6.18
CA ARG A 283 5.36 7.62 -5.29
C ARG A 283 5.63 7.09 -3.88
N ILE A 284 6.66 7.60 -3.22
CA ILE A 284 6.88 7.34 -1.80
C ILE A 284 6.25 8.50 -1.03
N ASP A 285 5.20 8.17 -0.30
CA ASP A 285 4.51 9.10 0.60
C ASP A 285 5.39 9.42 1.80
N HIS A 286 5.44 10.69 2.19
CA HIS A 286 6.30 11.18 3.27
C HIS A 286 7.78 10.83 3.10
N PHE A 287 8.32 11.08 1.90
CA PHE A 287 9.70 10.75 1.53
C PHE A 287 10.76 11.29 2.51
N ARG A 288 10.48 12.45 3.13
CA ARG A 288 11.39 13.02 4.11
C ARG A 288 11.70 12.10 5.30
N GLY A 289 10.77 11.19 5.64
CA GLY A 289 10.96 10.21 6.71
C GLY A 289 12.11 9.23 6.46
N LEU A 290 12.59 9.11 5.20
CA LEU A 290 13.79 8.34 4.86
C LEU A 290 15.09 9.12 5.12
N SER A 291 15.04 10.46 5.29
CA SER A 291 16.14 11.26 5.82
C SER A 291 16.03 11.39 7.33
N ALA A 292 14.89 11.86 7.84
CA ALA A 292 14.56 11.89 9.26
C ALA A 292 13.05 11.84 9.45
N ALA A 293 12.58 11.08 10.42
CA ALA A 293 11.17 10.93 10.77
C ALA A 293 10.88 11.55 12.15
N TRP A 294 9.67 12.07 12.32
CA TRP A 294 9.20 12.59 13.61
C TRP A 294 8.77 11.44 14.51
N THR A 295 9.45 11.27 15.62
CA THR A 295 9.24 10.24 16.63
C THR A 295 8.46 10.82 17.78
N VAL A 296 7.42 10.14 18.22
CA VAL A 296 6.58 10.55 19.34
C VAL A 296 6.56 9.44 20.38
N PRO A 297 6.78 9.74 21.68
CA PRO A 297 6.62 8.75 22.74
C PRO A 297 5.21 8.14 22.71
N ILE A 298 5.09 6.83 22.92
CA ILE A 298 3.79 6.14 22.91
C ILE A 298 2.80 6.68 23.95
N THR A 299 3.31 7.34 25.01
CA THR A 299 2.53 7.92 26.09
C THR A 299 2.05 9.34 25.80
N ALA A 300 2.53 9.97 24.71
CA ALA A 300 2.18 11.34 24.37
C ALA A 300 0.76 11.41 23.77
N GLU A 301 -0.01 12.42 24.19
CA GLU A 301 -1.37 12.65 23.67
C GLU A 301 -1.37 13.38 22.33
N THR A 302 -0.28 14.09 22.03
CA THR A 302 -0.13 14.88 20.79
C THR A 302 1.28 14.70 20.21
N ALA A 303 1.47 15.12 18.97
CA ALA A 303 2.79 15.07 18.34
C ALA A 303 3.74 16.20 18.79
N MET A 304 3.31 17.10 19.70
CA MET A 304 4.13 18.20 20.19
C MET A 304 5.37 17.75 20.99
N GLU A 305 5.27 16.59 21.66
CA GLU A 305 6.33 16.02 22.50
C GLU A 305 7.36 15.21 21.71
N GLY A 306 7.28 15.27 20.38
CA GLY A 306 8.13 14.48 19.50
C GLY A 306 9.53 15.08 19.30
N TYR A 307 10.35 14.29 18.60
CA TYR A 307 11.72 14.64 18.20
C TYR A 307 12.09 13.97 16.87
N TRP A 308 13.11 14.50 16.18
CA TRP A 308 13.58 13.94 14.93
C TRP A 308 14.51 12.74 15.16
N THR A 309 14.22 11.62 14.49
CA THR A 309 15.06 10.41 14.43
C THR A 309 15.58 10.24 13.01
N ALA A 310 16.89 10.02 12.87
CA ALA A 310 17.52 9.82 11.57
C ALA A 310 16.93 8.58 10.85
N GLY A 311 16.69 8.75 9.56
CA GLY A 311 16.33 7.68 8.63
C GLY A 311 17.56 6.96 8.06
N PRO A 312 17.36 6.04 7.11
CA PRO A 312 18.45 5.27 6.49
C PRO A 312 19.27 6.07 5.48
N GLY A 313 18.75 7.21 5.02
CA GLY A 313 19.43 8.07 4.05
C GLY A 313 19.84 7.36 2.77
N ASN A 314 21.03 7.66 2.27
CA ASN A 314 21.58 7.08 1.04
C ASN A 314 21.75 5.56 1.13
N ALA A 315 22.06 5.01 2.32
CA ALA A 315 22.35 3.58 2.48
C ALA A 315 21.21 2.68 1.97
N LEU A 316 19.94 3.06 2.22
CA LEU A 316 18.80 2.34 1.67
C LEU A 316 18.81 2.34 0.14
N PHE A 317 18.99 3.50 -0.47
CA PHE A 317 18.89 3.64 -1.93
C PHE A 317 20.11 3.08 -2.66
N ASP A 318 21.28 3.11 -2.06
CA ASP A 318 22.47 2.45 -2.58
C ASP A 318 22.26 0.92 -2.63
N ALA A 319 21.60 0.35 -1.60
CA ALA A 319 21.24 -1.06 -1.58
C ALA A 319 20.10 -1.44 -2.55
N LEU A 320 19.15 -0.52 -2.78
CA LEU A 320 18.02 -0.72 -3.72
C LEU A 320 18.43 -0.59 -5.18
N GLY A 321 19.46 0.23 -5.46
CA GLY A 321 19.83 0.64 -6.83
C GLY A 321 18.79 1.59 -7.47
N PRO A 322 18.97 1.93 -8.75
CA PRO A 322 18.09 2.86 -9.47
C PRO A 322 16.66 2.31 -9.60
N LEU A 323 15.68 3.04 -9.10
CA LEU A 323 14.26 2.69 -9.19
C LEU A 323 13.43 3.88 -9.73
N PRO A 324 12.31 3.64 -10.42
CA PRO A 324 11.45 4.69 -10.98
C PRO A 324 10.56 5.30 -9.89
N LEU A 325 11.17 6.04 -8.97
CA LEU A 325 10.50 6.63 -7.81
C LEU A 325 10.11 8.10 -8.05
N ILE A 326 9.10 8.55 -7.31
CA ILE A 326 8.67 9.94 -7.14
C ILE A 326 8.70 10.21 -5.63
N ALA A 327 9.39 11.27 -5.22
CA ALA A 327 9.47 11.63 -3.81
C ALA A 327 8.34 12.63 -3.46
N GLU A 328 7.51 12.28 -2.49
CA GLU A 328 6.62 13.27 -1.88
C GLU A 328 7.46 14.10 -0.92
N ASP A 329 7.78 15.33 -1.35
CA ASP A 329 8.60 16.32 -0.66
C ASP A 329 7.78 17.57 -0.29
N LEU A 330 6.61 17.34 0.33
CA LEU A 330 5.73 18.38 0.83
C LEU A 330 5.97 18.61 2.35
N GLY A 331 5.56 19.77 2.87
CA GLY A 331 5.73 20.13 4.28
C GLY A 331 7.12 20.71 4.61
N ILE A 332 7.68 20.36 5.75
CA ILE A 332 8.98 20.87 6.22
C ILE A 332 10.11 20.10 5.52
N ILE A 333 10.66 20.67 4.46
CA ILE A 333 11.74 20.07 3.67
C ILE A 333 13.06 20.79 3.94
N THR A 334 14.00 20.07 4.50
CA THR A 334 15.36 20.50 4.82
C THR A 334 16.33 20.10 3.71
N GLU A 335 17.55 20.63 3.72
CA GLU A 335 18.50 20.39 2.61
C GLU A 335 18.92 18.91 2.51
N ASP A 336 19.03 18.20 3.62
CA ASP A 336 19.30 16.76 3.65
C ASP A 336 18.26 15.94 2.88
N VAL A 337 16.99 16.33 2.92
CA VAL A 337 15.92 15.69 2.11
C VAL A 337 16.12 15.98 0.63
N ASN A 338 16.51 17.22 0.29
CA ASN A 338 16.80 17.60 -1.09
C ASN A 338 18.03 16.88 -1.63
N GLU A 339 19.07 16.71 -0.80
CA GLU A 339 20.27 15.94 -1.14
C GLU A 339 19.93 14.48 -1.39
N LEU A 340 19.17 13.84 -0.51
CA LEU A 340 18.72 12.47 -0.67
C LEU A 340 17.91 12.30 -1.98
N ARG A 341 16.97 13.21 -2.24
CA ARG A 341 16.15 13.19 -3.47
C ARG A 341 17.01 13.35 -4.73
N ARG A 342 18.01 14.25 -4.71
CA ARG A 342 18.96 14.44 -5.82
C ARG A 342 19.87 13.23 -6.02
N HIS A 343 20.33 12.61 -4.94
CA HIS A 343 21.15 11.39 -4.98
C HIS A 343 20.47 10.26 -5.76
N ILE A 344 19.17 10.06 -5.54
CA ILE A 344 18.41 9.01 -6.23
C ILE A 344 17.81 9.47 -7.58
N GLY A 345 17.98 10.71 -7.97
CA GLY A 345 17.43 11.26 -9.22
C GLY A 345 15.89 11.28 -9.25
N ALA A 346 15.20 11.26 -8.10
CA ALA A 346 13.75 11.27 -8.06
C ALA A 346 13.19 12.68 -8.25
N PRO A 347 12.13 12.86 -9.08
CA PRO A 347 11.38 14.10 -9.09
C PRO A 347 10.66 14.30 -7.75
N GLY A 348 10.59 15.55 -7.30
CA GLY A 348 9.73 15.97 -6.20
C GLY A 348 8.32 16.29 -6.65
N MET A 349 7.46 16.72 -5.71
CA MET A 349 6.07 17.06 -5.96
C MET A 349 5.78 18.53 -5.68
N LYS A 350 4.83 19.11 -6.42
CA LYS A 350 4.27 20.43 -6.14
C LYS A 350 2.74 20.36 -6.24
N VAL A 351 2.07 20.91 -5.24
CA VAL A 351 0.62 21.04 -5.18
C VAL A 351 0.28 22.49 -5.51
N LEU A 352 -0.26 22.74 -6.70
CA LEU A 352 -0.54 24.08 -7.19
C LEU A 352 -1.48 24.85 -6.25
N GLN A 353 -2.43 24.18 -5.62
CA GLN A 353 -3.38 24.78 -4.67
C GLN A 353 -2.67 25.49 -3.51
N PHE A 354 -1.50 25.01 -3.08
CA PHE A 354 -0.73 25.64 -2.00
C PHE A 354 -0.04 26.95 -2.41
N ALA A 355 -0.01 27.24 -3.72
CA ALA A 355 0.60 28.49 -4.22
C ALA A 355 -0.32 29.71 -4.13
N PHE A 356 -1.63 29.52 -3.92
CA PHE A 356 -2.60 30.61 -3.86
C PHE A 356 -2.62 31.23 -2.45
N GLY A 357 -2.42 32.52 -2.36
CA GLY A 357 -2.36 33.25 -1.08
C GLY A 357 -0.99 33.83 -0.75
N SER A 358 -0.01 33.68 -1.65
CA SER A 358 1.30 34.33 -1.56
C SER A 358 1.63 35.12 -2.85
N ASP A 359 2.84 35.65 -2.93
CA ASP A 359 3.31 36.44 -4.07
C ASP A 359 3.86 35.58 -5.23
N ALA A 360 4.33 36.23 -6.30
CA ALA A 360 4.86 35.58 -7.50
C ALA A 360 6.14 34.76 -7.30
N THR A 361 6.77 34.84 -6.12
CA THR A 361 8.00 34.09 -5.81
C THR A 361 7.71 32.71 -5.20
N HIS A 362 6.44 32.39 -4.89
CA HIS A 362 6.09 31.13 -4.26
C HIS A 362 6.53 29.94 -5.09
N HIS A 363 7.29 29.03 -4.49
CA HIS A 363 7.94 27.91 -5.19
C HIS A 363 6.97 26.84 -5.72
N PHE A 364 5.67 26.91 -5.41
CA PHE A 364 4.62 26.06 -5.98
C PHE A 364 3.92 26.67 -7.19
N LEU A 365 4.32 27.88 -7.62
CA LEU A 365 3.83 28.47 -8.86
C LEU A 365 4.56 27.88 -10.08
N PRO A 366 3.86 27.59 -11.20
CA PRO A 366 4.43 26.88 -12.34
C PRO A 366 5.69 27.51 -12.96
N HIS A 367 5.82 28.83 -12.93
CA HIS A 367 6.99 29.52 -13.46
C HIS A 367 8.25 29.40 -12.58
N ASN A 368 8.08 28.93 -11.34
CA ASN A 368 9.17 28.66 -10.40
C ASN A 368 9.54 27.17 -10.30
N TYR A 369 8.92 26.32 -11.13
CA TYR A 369 9.19 24.88 -11.08
C TYR A 369 10.59 24.56 -11.61
N PRO A 370 11.40 23.78 -10.87
CA PRO A 370 12.64 23.24 -11.37
C PRO A 370 12.39 22.23 -12.48
N CYS A 371 13.39 21.97 -13.34
CA CYS A 371 13.37 20.80 -14.20
C CYS A 371 13.21 19.52 -13.38
N LEU A 372 12.51 18.50 -13.87
CA LEU A 372 12.18 17.26 -13.19
C LEU A 372 11.21 17.48 -12.01
N LEU A 373 9.99 17.81 -12.35
CA LEU A 373 8.92 17.97 -11.38
C LEU A 373 7.74 17.08 -11.74
N TYR A 374 7.17 16.46 -10.72
CA TYR A 374 5.85 15.84 -10.72
C TYR A 374 4.87 16.77 -10.01
N THR A 375 3.70 17.02 -10.62
CA THR A 375 2.63 17.81 -9.99
C THR A 375 1.38 16.96 -9.84
N SER A 376 0.78 16.98 -8.67
CA SER A 376 -0.47 16.29 -8.36
C SER A 376 -1.30 17.15 -7.41
N PRO A 377 -2.64 17.15 -7.51
CA PRO A 377 -3.46 17.57 -6.38
C PRO A 377 -3.20 16.62 -5.20
N SER A 378 -3.30 17.16 -3.99
CA SER A 378 -3.18 16.33 -2.79
C SER A 378 -4.30 15.27 -2.77
N PRO A 379 -4.01 14.00 -2.53
CA PRO A 379 -5.05 12.99 -2.39
C PRO A 379 -5.84 13.09 -1.08
N ARG A 380 -5.46 14.04 -0.21
CA ARG A 380 -6.07 14.26 1.11
C ARG A 380 -6.99 15.48 1.17
N ASP A 381 -7.12 16.24 0.08
CA ASP A 381 -7.96 17.43 -0.02
C ASP A 381 -9.35 17.15 -0.61
#